data_41c87e999905ed5e46d8c20f81f6693f
#
_entry.id   41c87e999905ed5e46d8c20f81f6693f
#
_cell.length_a   1.000
_cell.length_b   1.000
_cell.length_c   1.000
_cell.angle_alpha   90.00
_cell.angle_beta   90.00
_cell.angle_gamma   90.00
#
_symmetry.space_group_name_H-M   'P 1'
#
loop_
_entity.id
_entity.type
_entity.pdbx_description
1 polymer ?
#
loop_
_entity_poly.entity_id
_entity_poly.type
_entity_poly.pdbx_seq_one_letter_code
_entity_poly.pdbx_strand_id
1 'polypeptide(L)'
;MHYVYGIICPIDFKIKYVGVTENVKARLSGHISAPNKLMADWMNNLKTKKIMPSIVILDIADRYEAFEKEIYWINKIESDVGGLFNDRDNNV
;
A
#
# COMPACT_ATOMS: atom_id res chain seq x y z
N MET A 1 18.35 1.82 0.55
CA MET A 1 17.51 0.62 0.31
C MET A 1 16.07 1.04 0.23
N HIS A 2 15.38 0.59 -0.79
CA HIS A 2 13.96 0.84 -0.97
C HIS A 2 13.18 -0.44 -0.71
N TYR A 3 12.01 -0.31 -0.12
CA TYR A 3 11.12 -1.43 0.16
C TYR A 3 9.84 -1.25 -0.64
N VAL A 4 9.48 -2.29 -1.40
CA VAL A 4 8.13 -2.38 -1.97
C VAL A 4 7.25 -2.99 -0.88
N TYR A 5 6.21 -2.29 -0.49
CA TYR A 5 5.36 -2.70 0.62
C TYR A 5 3.91 -2.81 0.20
N GLY A 6 3.14 -3.58 0.97
CA GLY A 6 1.70 -3.65 0.83
C GLY A 6 1.03 -3.28 2.14
N ILE A 7 -0.10 -2.60 2.06
CA ILE A 7 -0.96 -2.32 3.20
C ILE A 7 -2.05 -3.36 3.22
N ILE A 8 -2.15 -4.11 4.32
CA ILE A 8 -3.06 -5.24 4.45
C ILE A 8 -4.26 -4.85 5.29
N CYS A 9 -5.45 -5.22 4.81
CA CYS A 9 -6.68 -5.08 5.57
C CYS A 9 -6.73 -6.13 6.68
N PRO A 10 -6.96 -5.73 7.95
CA PRO A 10 -7.01 -6.68 9.05
C PRO A 10 -8.28 -7.55 9.07
N ILE A 11 -9.26 -7.23 8.25
CA ILE A 11 -10.54 -7.97 8.20
C ILE A 11 -10.46 -9.12 7.21
N ASP A 12 -10.09 -8.84 5.96
CA ASP A 12 -10.04 -9.85 4.90
C ASP A 12 -8.64 -10.31 4.52
N PHE A 13 -7.61 -9.71 5.13
CA PHE A 13 -6.19 -10.01 4.91
C PHE A 13 -5.74 -9.79 3.47
N LYS A 14 -6.44 -8.95 2.73
CA LYS A 14 -6.05 -8.60 1.36
C LYS A 14 -5.20 -7.36 1.34
N ILE A 15 -4.29 -7.30 0.39
CA ILE A 15 -3.48 -6.10 0.16
C ILE A 15 -4.36 -5.06 -0.53
N LYS A 16 -4.38 -3.84 0.03
CA LYS A 16 -5.21 -2.75 -0.46
C LYS A 16 -4.42 -1.62 -1.11
N TYR A 17 -3.11 -1.61 -0.93
CA TYR A 17 -2.25 -0.58 -1.48
C TYR A 17 -0.83 -1.12 -1.60
N VAL A 18 -0.14 -0.74 -2.68
CA VAL A 18 1.27 -1.08 -2.89
C VAL A 18 2.05 0.21 -3.12
N GLY A 19 3.20 0.33 -2.48
CA GLY A 19 4.04 1.51 -2.63
C GLY A 19 5.51 1.19 -2.42
N VAL A 20 6.33 2.23 -2.52
CA VAL A 20 7.77 2.14 -2.28
C VAL A 20 8.17 3.18 -1.26
N THR A 21 9.03 2.81 -0.33
CA THR A 21 9.52 3.73 0.69
C THR A 21 10.89 3.29 1.19
N GLU A 22 11.65 4.24 1.71
CA GLU A 22 12.86 3.95 2.46
C GLU A 22 12.58 3.79 3.95
N ASN A 23 11.42 4.24 4.41
CA ASN A 23 11.04 4.19 5.82
C ASN A 23 9.61 3.65 5.96
N VAL A 24 9.52 2.35 6.21
CA VAL A 24 8.25 1.62 6.26
C VAL A 24 7.34 2.13 7.38
N LYS A 25 7.87 2.36 8.57
CA LYS A 25 7.09 2.83 9.71
C LYS A 25 6.48 4.21 9.47
N ALA A 26 7.30 5.14 8.98
CA ALA A 26 6.83 6.50 8.70
C ALA A 26 5.77 6.49 7.62
N ARG A 27 5.92 5.63 6.62
CA ARG A 27 4.96 5.54 5.53
C ARG A 27 3.61 5.01 5.99
N LEU A 28 3.62 3.98 6.84
CA LEU A 28 2.37 3.45 7.40
C LEU A 28 1.66 4.52 8.23
N SER A 29 2.38 5.23 9.09
CA SER A 29 1.81 6.34 9.86
C SER A 29 1.19 7.39 8.95
N GLY A 30 1.87 7.72 7.86
CA GLY A 30 1.36 8.68 6.88
C GLY A 30 0.06 8.22 6.24
N HIS A 31 -0.03 6.97 5.86
CA HIS A 31 -1.27 6.43 5.27
C HIS A 31 -2.43 6.43 6.27
N ILE A 32 -2.15 6.17 7.54
CA ILE A 32 -3.19 6.18 8.56
C ILE A 32 -3.67 7.59 8.85
N SER A 33 -2.77 8.56 8.98
CA SER A 33 -3.12 9.92 9.36
C SER A 33 -3.61 10.76 8.18
N ALA A 34 -3.11 10.49 6.97
CA ALA A 34 -3.45 11.23 5.76
C ALA A 34 -3.61 10.29 4.58
N PRO A 35 -4.64 9.41 4.59
CA PRO A 35 -4.84 8.47 3.48
C PRO A 35 -5.15 9.21 2.19
N ASN A 36 -4.81 8.59 1.05
CA ASN A 36 -5.22 9.15 -0.22
C ASN A 36 -6.75 9.07 -0.36
N LYS A 37 -7.27 9.74 -1.38
CA LYS A 37 -8.71 9.86 -1.58
C LYS A 37 -9.40 8.49 -1.69
N LEU A 38 -8.77 7.54 -2.36
CA LEU A 38 -9.34 6.21 -2.56
C LEU A 38 -9.34 5.37 -1.28
N MET A 39 -8.40 5.63 -0.38
CA MET A 39 -8.29 4.91 0.89
C MET A 39 -9.11 5.51 2.02
N ALA A 40 -9.56 6.75 1.87
CA ALA A 40 -10.10 7.52 2.99
C ALA A 40 -11.29 6.83 3.67
N ASP A 41 -12.25 6.36 2.90
CA ASP A 41 -13.44 5.70 3.45
C ASP A 41 -13.08 4.39 4.14
N TRP A 42 -12.21 3.60 3.52
CA TRP A 42 -11.74 2.35 4.09
C TRP A 42 -11.00 2.59 5.41
N MET A 43 -10.10 3.58 5.42
CA MET A 43 -9.33 3.91 6.62
C MET A 43 -10.24 4.39 7.74
N ASN A 44 -11.23 5.23 7.42
CA ASN A 44 -12.20 5.72 8.42
C ASN A 44 -13.03 4.56 8.98
N ASN A 45 -13.41 3.61 8.16
CA ASN A 45 -14.14 2.43 8.61
C ASN A 45 -13.30 1.63 9.63
N LEU A 46 -12.02 1.41 9.34
CA LEU A 46 -11.13 0.73 10.28
C LEU A 46 -11.00 1.49 11.60
N LYS A 47 -10.85 2.80 11.54
CA LYS A 47 -10.76 3.65 12.74
C LYS A 47 -12.02 3.55 13.59
N THR A 48 -13.19 3.54 12.95
CA THR A 48 -14.47 3.39 13.63
C THR A 48 -14.53 2.05 14.37
N LYS A 49 -13.98 1.00 13.79
CA LYS A 49 -13.93 -0.32 14.43
C LYS A 49 -12.76 -0.47 15.41
N LYS A 50 -11.94 0.56 15.56
CA LYS A 50 -10.75 0.58 16.44
C LYS A 50 -9.73 -0.49 16.06
N ILE A 51 -9.59 -0.76 14.77
CA ILE A 51 -8.57 -1.67 14.24
C ILE A 51 -7.68 -0.92 13.27
N MET A 52 -6.46 -1.42 13.10
CA MET A 52 -5.44 -0.76 12.30
C MET A 52 -4.97 -1.67 11.17
N PRO A 53 -4.66 -1.11 10.00
CA PRO A 53 -4.05 -1.90 8.93
C PRO A 53 -2.62 -2.29 9.31
N SER A 54 -2.13 -3.33 8.65
CA SER A 54 -0.74 -3.78 8.79
C SER A 54 0.02 -3.48 7.51
N ILE A 55 1.35 -3.48 7.61
CA ILE A 55 2.21 -3.31 6.45
C ILE A 55 3.08 -4.55 6.29
N VAL A 56 3.29 -4.97 5.04
CA VAL A 56 4.14 -6.10 4.71
C VAL A 56 5.16 -5.69 3.67
N ILE A 57 6.38 -6.21 3.77
CA ILE A 57 7.42 -6.00 2.77
C ILE A 57 7.23 -7.04 1.68
N LEU A 58 7.00 -6.58 0.46
CA LEU A 58 6.81 -7.44 -0.70
C LEU A 58 8.12 -7.70 -1.42
N ASP A 59 9.01 -6.71 -1.43
CA ASP A 59 10.26 -6.79 -2.18
C ASP A 59 11.24 -5.75 -1.67
N ILE A 60 12.50 -5.93 -2.03
CA ILE A 60 13.57 -4.99 -1.70
C ILE A 60 14.19 -4.56 -3.04
N ALA A 61 14.49 -3.28 -3.17
CA ALA A 61 14.99 -2.72 -4.43
C ALA A 61 16.02 -1.65 -4.18
N ASP A 62 16.93 -1.46 -5.12
CA ASP A 62 17.73 -0.24 -5.13
C ASP A 62 16.88 0.88 -5.76
N ARG A 63 17.43 2.10 -5.77
CA ARG A 63 16.69 3.26 -6.28
C ARG A 63 16.36 3.15 -7.78
N TYR A 64 17.14 2.37 -8.53
CA TYR A 64 16.92 2.21 -9.97
C TYR A 64 15.86 1.16 -10.29
N GLU A 65 15.71 0.15 -9.44
CA GLU A 65 14.75 -0.93 -9.61
C GLU A 65 13.39 -0.64 -8.98
N ALA A 66 13.36 0.33 -8.06
CA ALA A 66 12.18 0.53 -7.19
C ALA A 66 10.88 0.75 -7.97
N PHE A 67 10.94 1.59 -9.00
CA PHE A 67 9.77 1.92 -9.81
C PHE A 67 9.26 0.71 -10.59
N GLU A 68 10.16 -0.05 -11.20
CA GLU A 68 9.79 -1.25 -11.95
C GLU A 68 9.18 -2.32 -11.05
N LYS A 69 9.76 -2.51 -9.87
CA LYS A 69 9.26 -3.48 -8.90
C LYS A 69 7.91 -3.08 -8.33
N GLU A 70 7.70 -1.78 -8.09
CA GLU A 70 6.41 -1.27 -7.67
C GLU A 70 5.33 -1.60 -8.70
N ILE A 71 5.59 -1.31 -9.97
CA ILE A 71 4.66 -1.59 -11.06
C ILE A 71 4.39 -3.10 -11.16
N TYR A 72 5.43 -3.91 -11.06
CA TYR A 72 5.29 -5.37 -11.08
C TYR A 72 4.30 -5.84 -9.99
N TRP A 73 4.48 -5.36 -8.76
CA TRP A 73 3.66 -5.80 -7.64
C TRP A 73 2.23 -5.25 -7.72
N ILE A 74 2.06 -4.01 -8.18
CA ILE A 74 0.73 -3.45 -8.42
C ILE A 74 -0.04 -4.33 -9.41
N ASN A 75 0.59 -4.66 -10.53
CA ASN A 75 -0.06 -5.47 -11.56
C ASN A 75 -0.35 -6.89 -11.07
N LYS A 76 0.58 -7.47 -10.35
CA LYS A 76 0.41 -8.82 -9.82
C LYS A 76 -0.75 -8.90 -8.81
N ILE A 77 -0.78 -7.99 -7.85
CA ILE A 77 -1.84 -7.97 -6.83
C ILE A 77 -3.18 -7.66 -7.48
N GLU A 78 -3.23 -6.70 -8.38
CA GLU A 78 -4.45 -6.33 -9.09
C GLU A 78 -4.99 -7.51 -9.90
N SER A 79 -4.10 -8.27 -10.54
CA SER A 79 -4.48 -9.45 -11.33
C SER A 79 -5.00 -10.58 -10.44
N ASP A 80 -4.35 -10.80 -9.28
CA ASP A 80 -4.67 -11.94 -8.41
C ASP A 80 -5.88 -11.67 -7.52
N VAL A 81 -6.02 -10.47 -6.97
CA VAL A 81 -7.05 -10.12 -5.99
C VAL A 81 -7.88 -8.92 -6.36
N GLY A 82 -7.32 -7.98 -7.10
CA GLY A 82 -7.98 -6.72 -7.43
C GLY A 82 -8.16 -5.80 -6.23
N GLY A 83 -8.89 -4.71 -6.42
CA GLY A 83 -9.33 -3.83 -5.34
C GLY A 83 -8.27 -2.98 -4.67
N LEU A 84 -7.17 -2.69 -5.35
CA LEU A 84 -6.17 -1.78 -4.80
C LEU A 84 -6.67 -0.33 -4.77
N PHE A 85 -6.29 0.38 -3.72
CA PHE A 85 -6.59 1.81 -3.56
C PHE A 85 -5.48 2.71 -4.08
N ASN A 86 -4.61 2.18 -4.94
CA ASN A 86 -3.56 2.98 -5.56
C ASN A 86 -4.17 4.02 -6.49
N ASP A 87 -3.64 5.25 -6.43
CA ASP A 87 -4.04 6.30 -7.35
C ASP A 87 -3.26 6.12 -8.65
N ARG A 88 -3.92 5.58 -9.66
CA ARG A 88 -3.26 5.25 -10.92
C ARG A 88 -3.08 6.45 -11.83
N ASP A 89 -3.82 7.52 -11.59
CA ASP A 89 -3.72 8.71 -12.40
C ASP A 89 -2.36 9.39 -12.22
N ASN A 90 -1.72 9.16 -11.08
CA ASN A 90 -0.41 9.71 -10.78
C ASN A 90 0.75 8.87 -11.29
N ASN A 91 0.46 7.73 -11.89
CA ASN A 91 1.47 6.81 -12.42
C ASN A 91 1.68 6.95 -13.92
N VAL A 92 1.15 7.99 -14.47
CA VAL A 92 1.23 8.25 -15.91
C VAL A 92 2.44 9.12 -16.23
#